data_403ba7777e43da58b715eaf303d74351
#
_entry.id   403ba7777e43da58b715eaf303d74351
#
_cell.length_a   1.000
_cell.length_b   1.000
_cell.length_c   1.000
_cell.angle_alpha   90.00
_cell.angle_beta   90.00
_cell.angle_gamma   90.00
#
_symmetry.space_group_name_H-M   'P 1'
#
loop_
_entity.id
_entity.type
_entity.pdbx_description
1 polymer ?
#
loop_
_entity_poly.entity_id
_entity_poly.type
_entity_poly.pdbx_seq_one_letter_code
_entity_poly.pdbx_strand_id
1 'polypeptide(L)'
;YKDIAPQSVSNFIGLAQSGAFDGKIFHRVIKDFMIQGGAFDSDGNYTDSKSIPGEFLANSYFNLLGHDRGAISMARTSDPDSGSNQFFIVHKASDFLDGNYAVFGKVTSGMEYVDKIAETETDAGDKPVENQVIKTVKVKI
;
A
#
# COMPACT_ATOMS: atom_id res chain seq x y z
N TYR A 1 -5.28 7.99 9.14
CA TYR A 1 -6.09 9.19 8.83
C TYR A 1 -7.57 8.84 8.65
N LYS A 2 -8.17 8.21 9.67
CA LYS A 2 -9.56 7.71 9.63
C LYS A 2 -10.62 8.78 9.34
N ASP A 3 -10.34 10.03 9.68
CA ASP A 3 -11.28 11.12 9.45
C ASP A 3 -11.18 11.70 8.02
N ILE A 4 -10.09 11.38 7.31
CA ILE A 4 -9.86 11.84 5.94
C ILE A 4 -10.19 10.74 4.93
N ALA A 5 -9.77 9.50 5.19
CA ALA A 5 -9.98 8.36 4.30
C ALA A 5 -10.62 7.18 5.06
N PRO A 6 -11.86 7.33 5.55
CA PRO A 6 -12.48 6.37 6.46
C PRO A 6 -12.68 4.98 5.86
N GLN A 7 -13.04 4.88 4.59
CA GLN A 7 -13.26 3.57 3.95
C GLN A 7 -11.93 2.85 3.69
N SER A 8 -10.91 3.57 3.26
CA SER A 8 -9.57 3.00 3.07
C SER A 8 -8.99 2.50 4.40
N VAL A 9 -9.12 3.29 5.47
CA VAL A 9 -8.67 2.90 6.82
C VAL A 9 -9.45 1.70 7.33
N SER A 10 -10.77 1.73 7.25
CA SER A 10 -11.62 0.61 7.72
C SER A 10 -11.32 -0.68 6.96
N ASN A 11 -11.14 -0.60 5.65
CA ASN A 11 -10.77 -1.72 4.81
C ASN A 11 -9.40 -2.32 5.22
N PHE A 12 -8.38 -1.47 5.38
CA PHE A 12 -7.06 -1.91 5.78
C PHE A 12 -7.06 -2.56 7.17
N ILE A 13 -7.73 -1.95 8.14
CA ILE A 13 -7.87 -2.49 9.50
C ILE A 13 -8.57 -3.85 9.47
N GLY A 14 -9.67 -3.96 8.73
CA GLY A 14 -10.42 -5.21 8.60
C GLY A 14 -9.58 -6.34 8.00
N LEU A 15 -8.83 -6.05 6.94
CA LEU A 15 -7.91 -7.01 6.32
C LEU A 15 -6.79 -7.42 7.29
N ALA A 16 -6.21 -6.47 8.01
CA ALA A 16 -5.17 -6.74 9.00
C ALA A 16 -5.69 -7.65 10.12
N GLN A 17 -6.86 -7.33 10.67
CA GLN A 17 -7.49 -8.10 11.76
C GLN A 17 -7.91 -9.50 11.34
N SER A 18 -8.30 -9.70 10.09
CA SER A 18 -8.64 -11.02 9.56
C SER A 18 -7.42 -11.88 9.21
N GLY A 19 -6.21 -11.34 9.31
CA GLY A 19 -4.99 -12.04 8.90
C GLY A 19 -4.78 -12.08 7.39
N ALA A 20 -5.51 -11.27 6.62
CA ALA A 20 -5.43 -11.29 5.15
C ALA A 20 -4.05 -10.90 4.60
N PHE A 21 -3.27 -10.12 5.34
CA PHE A 21 -1.92 -9.74 4.96
C PHE A 21 -0.83 -10.73 5.37
N ASP A 22 -1.15 -11.68 6.24
CA ASP A 22 -0.16 -12.64 6.74
C ASP A 22 0.36 -13.52 5.59
N GLY A 23 1.68 -13.56 5.44
CA GLY A 23 2.34 -14.30 4.35
C GLY A 23 2.31 -13.63 2.99
N LYS A 24 1.70 -12.46 2.85
CA LYS A 24 1.75 -11.69 1.61
C LYS A 24 3.12 -11.02 1.42
N ILE A 25 3.49 -10.78 0.18
CA ILE A 25 4.78 -10.18 -0.16
C ILE A 25 4.60 -8.76 -0.71
N PHE A 26 5.69 -8.00 -0.64
CA PHE A 26 5.84 -6.80 -1.46
C PHE A 26 6.32 -7.24 -2.85
N HIS A 27 5.37 -7.43 -3.77
CA HIS A 27 5.63 -8.01 -5.09
C HIS A 27 6.13 -6.98 -6.12
N ARG A 28 6.00 -5.70 -5.83
CA ARG A 28 6.47 -4.61 -6.70
C ARG A 28 7.21 -3.59 -5.85
N VAL A 29 8.50 -3.44 -6.12
CA VAL A 29 9.40 -2.59 -5.35
C VAL A 29 10.23 -1.74 -6.32
N ILE A 30 10.14 -0.44 -6.19
CA ILE A 30 10.92 0.51 -7.00
C ILE A 30 11.63 1.48 -6.05
N LYS A 31 12.96 1.37 -5.99
CA LYS A 31 13.79 2.27 -5.21
C LYS A 31 13.53 3.73 -5.60
N ASP A 32 13.54 4.61 -4.63
CA ASP A 32 13.23 6.04 -4.79
C ASP A 32 11.78 6.32 -5.25
N PHE A 33 10.90 5.33 -5.10
CA PHE A 33 9.47 5.47 -5.37
C PHE A 33 8.64 4.85 -4.25
N MET A 34 8.37 3.54 -4.30
CA MET A 34 7.46 2.88 -3.35
C MET A 34 7.71 1.38 -3.24
N ILE A 35 7.15 0.78 -2.20
CA ILE A 35 7.01 -0.67 -2.06
C ILE A 35 5.52 -1.02 -2.02
N GLN A 36 5.08 -1.96 -2.85
CA GLN A 36 3.68 -2.34 -3.02
C GLN A 36 3.48 -3.81 -2.73
N GLY A 37 2.44 -4.13 -1.97
CA GLY A 37 2.09 -5.50 -1.64
C GLY A 37 0.66 -5.65 -1.15
N GLY A 38 0.37 -6.82 -0.60
CA GLY A 38 -0.90 -7.13 0.07
C GLY A 38 -1.77 -8.19 -0.59
N ALA A 39 -1.51 -8.60 -1.84
CA ALA A 39 -2.36 -9.53 -2.56
C ALA A 39 -1.71 -10.85 -2.94
N PHE A 40 -0.40 -10.86 -3.20
CA PHE A 40 0.34 -12.05 -3.62
C PHE A 40 1.07 -12.69 -2.44
N ASP A 41 1.07 -14.02 -2.38
CA ASP A 41 1.91 -14.77 -1.43
C ASP A 41 3.26 -15.15 -2.04
N SER A 42 4.11 -15.84 -1.26
CA SER A 42 5.46 -16.25 -1.69
C SER A 42 5.47 -17.26 -2.84
N ASP A 43 4.36 -17.97 -3.06
CA ASP A 43 4.19 -18.92 -4.14
C ASP A 43 3.61 -18.27 -5.41
N GLY A 44 3.34 -16.96 -5.37
CA GLY A 44 2.75 -16.20 -6.47
C GLY A 44 1.24 -16.30 -6.59
N ASN A 45 0.56 -16.87 -5.57
CA ASN A 45 -0.90 -16.95 -5.55
C ASN A 45 -1.50 -15.58 -5.23
N TYR A 46 -2.47 -15.17 -6.04
CA TYR A 46 -3.22 -13.95 -5.84
C TYR A 46 -4.48 -14.22 -5.02
N THR A 47 -4.71 -13.40 -4.01
CA THR A 47 -5.96 -13.41 -3.25
C THR A 47 -6.68 -12.10 -3.51
N ASP A 48 -7.93 -12.19 -3.96
CA ASP A 48 -8.78 -11.02 -4.20
C ASP A 48 -9.48 -10.57 -2.91
N SER A 49 -9.97 -9.34 -2.92
CA SER A 49 -10.79 -8.79 -1.85
C SER A 49 -11.80 -7.80 -2.43
N LYS A 50 -12.81 -7.45 -1.64
CA LYS A 50 -13.84 -6.51 -2.07
C LYS A 50 -13.23 -5.14 -2.33
N SER A 51 -13.54 -4.56 -3.49
CA SER A 51 -13.13 -3.19 -3.82
C SER A 51 -13.92 -2.14 -3.02
N ILE A 52 -13.30 -1.00 -2.84
CA ILE A 52 -13.86 0.16 -2.13
C ILE A 52 -13.83 1.39 -3.03
N PRO A 53 -14.71 2.38 -2.79
CA PRO A 53 -14.64 3.66 -3.49
C PRO A 53 -13.31 4.36 -3.29
N GLY A 54 -12.81 5.02 -4.34
CA GLY A 54 -11.56 5.76 -4.30
C GLY A 54 -11.69 7.09 -3.57
N GLU A 55 -10.98 7.25 -2.48
CA GLU A 55 -11.02 8.44 -1.62
C GLU A 55 -9.91 9.44 -1.98
N PHE A 56 -9.99 10.00 -3.20
CA PHE A 56 -9.01 10.96 -3.72
C PHE A 56 -9.68 12.01 -4.64
N LEU A 57 -9.00 13.14 -4.85
CA LEU A 57 -9.57 14.32 -5.52
C LEU A 57 -10.09 14.04 -6.93
N ALA A 58 -9.35 13.30 -7.75
CA ALA A 58 -9.76 12.96 -9.12
C ALA A 58 -11.03 12.10 -9.17
N ASN A 59 -11.44 11.50 -8.05
CA ASN A 59 -12.69 10.76 -7.87
C ASN A 59 -13.73 11.56 -7.09
N SER A 60 -13.65 12.88 -7.12
CA SER A 60 -14.58 13.79 -6.45
C SER A 60 -14.66 13.62 -4.93
N TYR A 61 -13.57 13.19 -4.32
CA TYR A 61 -13.47 13.01 -2.88
C TYR A 61 -12.39 13.92 -2.30
N PHE A 62 -12.72 14.66 -1.25
CA PHE A 62 -11.82 15.64 -0.65
C PHE A 62 -10.79 14.97 0.24
N ASN A 63 -9.60 14.73 -0.32
CA ASN A 63 -8.43 14.21 0.38
C ASN A 63 -7.20 14.93 -0.16
N LEU A 64 -6.61 15.80 0.66
CA LEU A 64 -5.44 16.62 0.33
C LEU A 64 -4.12 16.03 0.86
N LEU A 65 -4.13 14.80 1.39
CA LEU A 65 -2.90 14.16 1.87
C LEU A 65 -1.95 13.91 0.70
N GLY A 66 -0.69 14.26 0.90
CA GLY A 66 0.36 14.08 -0.08
C GLY A 66 1.07 12.74 0.02
N HIS A 67 1.69 12.33 -1.07
CA HIS A 67 2.53 11.13 -1.14
C HIS A 67 3.97 11.47 -0.70
N ASP A 68 4.09 11.93 0.53
CA ASP A 68 5.38 12.19 1.17
C ASP A 68 6.05 10.87 1.57
N ARG A 69 7.35 10.92 1.85
CA ARG A 69 8.07 9.75 2.37
C ARG A 69 7.35 9.16 3.58
N GLY A 70 7.06 7.86 3.52
CA GLY A 70 6.34 7.14 4.55
C GLY A 70 4.82 7.14 4.42
N ALA A 71 4.24 7.87 3.45
CA ALA A 71 2.81 7.81 3.19
C ALA A 71 2.38 6.38 2.82
N ILE A 72 1.21 5.96 3.31
CA ILE A 72 0.58 4.69 2.97
C ILE A 72 -0.65 5.01 2.13
N SER A 73 -0.72 4.42 0.94
CA SER A 73 -1.72 4.74 -0.07
C SER A 73 -2.29 3.47 -0.71
N MET A 74 -3.52 3.57 -1.23
CA MET A 74 -4.17 2.45 -1.91
C MET A 74 -3.67 2.31 -3.33
N ALA A 75 -3.21 1.11 -3.68
CA ALA A 75 -3.00 0.74 -5.08
C ALA A 75 -4.36 0.49 -5.75
N ARG A 76 -4.41 0.69 -7.06
CA ARG A 76 -5.62 0.49 -7.86
C ARG A 76 -5.28 0.27 -9.34
N THR A 77 -6.26 -0.18 -10.10
CA THR A 77 -6.21 -0.17 -11.57
C THR A 77 -6.58 1.24 -12.09
N SER A 78 -6.81 1.37 -13.39
CA SER A 78 -7.33 2.62 -13.98
C SER A 78 -8.74 2.99 -13.50
N ASP A 79 -9.50 2.00 -13.01
CA ASP A 79 -10.79 2.25 -12.36
C ASP A 79 -10.56 2.91 -10.99
N PRO A 80 -11.08 4.11 -10.74
CA PRO A 80 -10.88 4.80 -9.46
C PRO A 80 -11.47 4.06 -8.26
N ASP A 81 -12.46 3.17 -8.47
CA ASP A 81 -13.12 2.40 -7.42
C ASP A 81 -12.66 0.94 -7.37
N SER A 82 -11.44 0.66 -7.83
CA SER A 82 -10.86 -0.68 -7.88
C SER A 82 -9.92 -1.03 -6.73
N GLY A 83 -9.62 -0.10 -5.84
CA GLY A 83 -8.77 -0.36 -4.67
C GLY A 83 -9.38 -1.44 -3.78
N SER A 84 -8.56 -2.39 -3.31
CA SER A 84 -9.02 -3.49 -2.46
C SER A 84 -7.99 -3.87 -1.40
N ASN A 85 -7.12 -4.84 -1.64
CA ASN A 85 -6.14 -5.32 -0.66
C ASN A 85 -4.69 -4.89 -0.96
N GLN A 86 -4.42 -4.29 -2.10
CA GLN A 86 -3.07 -3.82 -2.41
C GLN A 86 -2.87 -2.39 -1.93
N PHE A 87 -1.75 -2.17 -1.27
CA PHE A 87 -1.33 -0.87 -0.78
C PHE A 87 0.15 -0.65 -1.10
N PHE A 88 0.59 0.58 -1.01
CA PHE A 88 2.00 0.89 -1.13
C PHE A 88 2.46 1.88 -0.05
N ILE A 89 3.74 1.79 0.28
CA ILE A 89 4.41 2.71 1.20
C ILE A 89 5.42 3.51 0.38
N VAL A 90 5.35 4.82 0.47
CA VAL A 90 6.21 5.72 -0.30
C VAL A 90 7.62 5.74 0.28
N HIS A 91 8.61 5.40 -0.55
CA HIS A 91 10.03 5.42 -0.17
C HIS A 91 10.60 6.84 -0.31
N LYS A 92 10.32 7.53 -1.40
CA LYS A 92 10.71 8.91 -1.66
C LYS A 92 9.51 9.71 -2.13
N ALA A 93 9.35 10.94 -1.66
CA ALA A 93 8.23 11.81 -2.00
C ALA A 93 7.88 11.75 -3.49
N SER A 94 6.59 11.48 -3.77
CA SER A 94 6.08 11.20 -5.11
C SER A 94 4.81 12.02 -5.35
N ASP A 95 4.97 13.34 -5.36
CA ASP A 95 3.88 14.32 -5.48
C ASP A 95 3.08 14.21 -6.78
N PHE A 96 3.64 13.58 -7.81
CA PHE A 96 2.91 13.27 -9.05
C PHE A 96 1.70 12.34 -8.86
N LEU A 97 1.62 11.64 -7.72
CA LEU A 97 0.48 10.79 -7.35
C LEU A 97 -0.62 11.55 -6.61
N ASP A 98 -0.33 12.74 -6.10
CA ASP A 98 -1.25 13.50 -5.26
C ASP A 98 -2.55 13.80 -6.00
N GLY A 99 -3.67 13.58 -5.31
CA GLY A 99 -4.99 13.77 -5.90
C GLY A 99 -5.48 12.63 -6.80
N ASN A 100 -4.65 11.65 -7.11
CA ASN A 100 -4.99 10.52 -7.99
C ASN A 100 -5.00 9.16 -7.28
N TYR A 101 -4.54 9.11 -6.04
CA TYR A 101 -4.51 7.92 -5.19
C TYR A 101 -4.88 8.30 -3.76
N ALA A 102 -5.48 7.35 -3.04
CA ALA A 102 -5.97 7.57 -1.68
C ALA A 102 -4.88 7.31 -0.63
N VAL A 103 -4.20 8.36 -0.19
CA VAL A 103 -3.37 8.30 1.02
C VAL A 103 -4.29 8.15 2.22
N PHE A 104 -4.04 7.16 3.06
CA PHE A 104 -4.87 6.89 4.24
C PHE A 104 -4.08 6.72 5.54
N GLY A 105 -2.76 6.67 5.48
CA GLY A 105 -1.91 6.50 6.64
C GLY A 105 -0.48 6.97 6.41
N LYS A 106 0.34 6.84 7.45
CA LYS A 106 1.77 7.09 7.34
C LYS A 106 2.56 6.21 8.32
N VAL A 107 3.79 5.92 7.96
CA VAL A 107 4.75 5.26 8.83
C VAL A 107 5.23 6.28 9.87
N THR A 108 5.09 5.94 11.15
CA THR A 108 5.52 6.79 12.28
C THR A 108 6.85 6.35 12.88
N SER A 109 7.25 5.10 12.66
CA SER A 109 8.56 4.57 13.03
C SER A 109 8.88 3.35 12.16
N GLY A 110 10.15 3.03 12.00
CA GLY A 110 10.58 1.85 11.24
C GLY A 110 10.79 2.11 9.75
N MET A 111 10.92 3.37 9.28
CA MET A 111 11.21 3.65 7.87
C MET A 111 12.51 3.02 7.37
N GLU A 112 13.48 2.77 8.26
CA GLU A 112 14.71 2.05 7.92
C GLU A 112 14.44 0.64 7.37
N TYR A 113 13.35 0.00 7.76
CA TYR A 113 12.94 -1.30 7.22
C TYR A 113 12.29 -1.16 5.84
N VAL A 114 11.53 -0.11 5.63
CA VAL A 114 11.01 0.23 4.30
C VAL A 114 12.16 0.52 3.34
N ASP A 115 13.18 1.24 3.80
CA ASP A 115 14.39 1.51 3.02
C ASP A 115 15.10 0.21 2.61
N LYS A 116 15.26 -0.74 3.54
CA LYS A 116 15.86 -2.04 3.25
C LYS A 116 15.10 -2.82 2.19
N ILE A 117 13.77 -2.82 2.26
CA ILE A 117 12.94 -3.47 1.25
C ILE A 117 13.07 -2.75 -0.10
N ALA A 118 13.02 -1.42 -0.10
CA ALA A 118 13.12 -0.60 -1.31
C ALA A 118 14.47 -0.77 -2.02
N GLU A 119 15.54 -1.06 -1.29
CA GLU A 119 16.89 -1.22 -1.80
C GLU A 119 17.25 -2.66 -2.16
N THR A 120 16.34 -3.61 -1.97
CA THR A 120 16.58 -5.01 -2.32
C THR A 120 16.72 -5.19 -3.83
N GLU A 121 17.46 -6.21 -4.25
CA GLU A 121 17.57 -6.55 -5.67
C GLU A 121 16.22 -6.98 -6.24
N THR A 122 15.87 -6.44 -7.40
CA THR A 122 14.64 -6.74 -8.11
C THR A 122 14.93 -7.28 -9.52
N ASP A 123 13.97 -8.01 -10.08
CA ASP A 123 14.02 -8.46 -11.48
C ASP A 123 13.54 -7.35 -12.44
N ALA A 124 13.48 -7.66 -13.74
CA ALA A 124 13.05 -6.72 -14.77
C ALA A 124 11.59 -6.23 -14.62
N GLY A 125 10.77 -6.96 -13.86
CA GLY A 125 9.38 -6.60 -13.55
C GLY A 125 9.21 -5.90 -12.20
N ASP A 126 10.30 -5.40 -11.61
CA ASP A 126 10.30 -4.73 -10.30
C ASP A 126 9.87 -5.64 -9.13
N LYS A 127 9.95 -6.95 -9.31
CA LYS A 127 9.69 -7.92 -8.24
C LYS A 127 11.00 -8.24 -7.51
N PRO A 128 11.04 -8.19 -6.16
CA PRO A 128 12.21 -8.61 -5.41
C PRO A 128 12.64 -10.04 -5.76
N VAL A 129 13.94 -10.23 -5.98
CA VAL A 129 14.53 -11.55 -6.26
C VAL A 129 14.31 -12.46 -5.06
N GLU A 130 14.51 -11.95 -3.85
CA GLU A 130 14.13 -12.62 -2.60
C GLU A 130 12.81 -12.06 -2.09
N ASN A 131 11.86 -12.94 -1.78
CA ASN A 131 10.55 -12.52 -1.31
C ASN A 131 10.65 -11.69 -0.03
N GLN A 132 10.04 -10.51 -0.06
CA GLN A 132 9.91 -9.62 1.10
C GLN A 132 8.54 -9.87 1.72
N VAL A 133 8.50 -10.64 2.80
CA VAL A 133 7.28 -11.22 3.36
C VAL A 133 6.75 -10.39 4.53
N ILE A 134 5.45 -10.10 4.50
CA ILE A 134 4.71 -9.58 5.65
C ILE A 134 4.37 -10.79 6.53
N LYS A 135 5.01 -10.88 7.71
CA LYS A 135 4.69 -11.98 8.64
C LYS A 135 3.31 -11.82 9.25
N THR A 136 3.04 -10.62 9.75
CA THR A 136 1.74 -10.29 10.35
C THR A 136 1.57 -8.79 10.43
N VAL A 137 0.32 -8.34 10.42
CA VAL A 137 -0.08 -6.96 10.69
C VAL A 137 -1.01 -6.96 11.89
N LYS A 138 -0.61 -6.27 12.96
CA LYS A 138 -1.41 -6.15 14.20
C LYS A 138 -1.97 -4.75 14.30
N VAL A 139 -3.24 -4.66 14.65
CA VAL A 139 -3.94 -3.39 14.87
C VAL A 139 -4.02 -3.13 16.38
N LYS A 140 -3.58 -1.94 16.77
CA LYS A 140 -3.75 -1.42 18.14
C LYS A 140 -4.75 -0.28 18.08
N ILE A 141 -5.79 -0.40 18.88
CA ILE A 141 -6.85 0.61 18.96
C ILE A 141 -6.82 1.27 20.34
#